data_30b6f609534dbd21d37c6e9aa444dbab
#
_entry.id   30b6f609534dbd21d37c6e9aa444dbab
#
_cell.length_a   1.000
_cell.length_b   1.000
_cell.length_c   1.000
_cell.angle_alpha   90.00
_cell.angle_beta   90.00
_cell.angle_gamma   90.00
#
_symmetry.space_group_name_H-M   'P 1'
#
loop_
_entity.id
_entity.type
_entity.pdbx_description
1 polymer ?
#
loop_
_entity_poly.entity_id
_entity_poly.type
_entity_poly.pdbx_seq_one_letter_code
_entity_poly.pdbx_strand_id
1 'polypeptide(L)'
;MCIRDRFKPITTEYVEDYDIHSEDYEINEATYHEIIAKKKNGYNIVCVGTTTLRTLEHVNNTSTFKGNTNLFITKGFKFNVADYLITNFHAPKSSLLSIVQAIYGDSWKKLYAFALENNMKFLSFGDAVMFKIKNDGI
;
A
#
# COMPACT_ATOMS: atom_id res chain seq x y z
N MET A 1 11.16 -13.98 -13.42
CA MET A 1 10.51 -12.86 -12.74
C MET A 1 9.02 -12.92 -13.02
N CYS A 2 8.22 -13.27 -12.04
CA CYS A 2 6.75 -13.25 -12.24
C CYS A 2 6.28 -11.80 -12.35
N ILE A 3 6.08 -11.33 -13.57
CA ILE A 3 5.22 -10.18 -13.82
C ILE A 3 3.79 -10.68 -13.59
N ARG A 4 3.37 -10.71 -12.33
CA ARG A 4 1.95 -10.83 -12.05
C ARG A 4 1.34 -9.49 -12.43
N ASP A 5 0.41 -9.51 -13.37
CA ASP A 5 -0.45 -8.38 -13.73
C ASP A 5 -1.29 -7.97 -12.50
N ARG A 6 -0.65 -7.27 -11.56
CA ARG A 6 -1.31 -6.75 -10.37
C ARG A 6 -1.97 -5.39 -10.60
N PHE A 7 -1.89 -4.90 -11.84
CA PHE A 7 -2.33 -3.57 -12.22
C PHE A 7 -3.50 -3.65 -13.17
N LYS A 8 -4.65 -4.02 -12.64
CA LYS A 8 -5.87 -3.84 -13.43
C LYS A 8 -6.24 -2.35 -13.40
N PRO A 9 -6.41 -1.70 -14.56
CA PRO A 9 -6.89 -0.32 -14.61
C PRO A 9 -8.25 -0.22 -13.95
N ILE A 10 -8.50 0.85 -13.21
CA ILE A 10 -9.83 1.19 -12.72
C ILE A 10 -10.64 1.62 -13.92
N THR A 11 -11.65 0.81 -14.28
CA THR A 11 -12.52 1.04 -15.43
C THR A 11 -13.90 1.59 -15.05
N THR A 12 -14.19 1.64 -13.74
CA THR A 12 -15.44 2.19 -13.19
C THR A 12 -15.37 3.71 -13.10
N GLU A 13 -16.52 4.37 -13.18
CA GLU A 13 -16.62 5.83 -13.06
C GLU A 13 -16.27 6.30 -11.65
N TYR A 14 -16.60 5.50 -10.64
CA TYR A 14 -16.28 5.74 -9.23
C TYR A 14 -15.31 4.67 -8.71
N VAL A 15 -14.36 5.08 -7.88
CA VAL A 15 -13.36 4.17 -7.29
C VAL A 15 -14.00 3.16 -6.35
N GLU A 16 -15.11 3.53 -5.71
CA GLU A 16 -15.88 2.68 -4.80
C GLU A 16 -16.54 1.49 -5.52
N ASP A 17 -16.84 1.63 -6.81
CA ASP A 17 -17.45 0.58 -7.63
C ASP A 17 -16.41 -0.39 -8.23
N TYR A 18 -15.12 -0.17 -7.94
CA TYR A 18 -14.06 -1.02 -8.45
C TYR A 18 -13.91 -2.29 -7.62
N ASP A 19 -14.20 -3.43 -8.25
CA ASP A 19 -13.94 -4.74 -7.65
C ASP A 19 -12.46 -5.08 -7.77
N ILE A 20 -11.76 -4.92 -6.65
CA ILE A 20 -10.33 -5.23 -6.57
C ILE A 20 -10.12 -6.75 -6.61
N HIS A 21 -9.18 -7.20 -7.45
CA HIS A 21 -8.78 -8.59 -7.42
C HIS A 21 -8.22 -8.98 -6.07
N SER A 22 -8.70 -10.12 -5.59
CA SER A 22 -8.15 -10.74 -4.40
C SER A 22 -6.72 -11.21 -4.66
N GLU A 23 -5.87 -11.05 -3.66
CA GLU A 23 -4.48 -11.50 -3.68
C GLU A 23 -4.26 -12.49 -2.54
N ASP A 24 -3.56 -13.58 -2.87
CA ASP A 24 -3.12 -14.51 -1.85
C ASP A 24 -2.02 -13.87 -1.01
N TYR A 25 -2.11 -14.07 0.30
CA TYR A 25 -1.09 -13.62 1.24
C TYR A 25 -0.78 -14.72 2.26
N GLU A 26 0.42 -14.68 2.77
CA GLU A 26 0.87 -15.49 3.89
C GLU A 26 1.91 -14.71 4.69
N ILE A 27 1.75 -14.68 5.99
CA ILE A 27 2.72 -14.17 6.94
C ILE A 27 2.84 -15.16 8.10
N ASN A 28 4.06 -15.44 8.53
CA ASN A 28 4.27 -16.25 9.71
C ASN A 28 3.73 -15.51 10.96
N GLU A 29 2.94 -16.20 11.77
CA GLU A 29 2.30 -15.63 12.96
C GLU A 29 3.33 -15.05 13.94
N ALA A 30 4.44 -15.78 14.18
CA ALA A 30 5.49 -15.29 15.06
C ALA A 30 6.15 -14.01 14.53
N THR A 31 6.39 -13.94 13.20
CA THR A 31 6.91 -12.73 12.55
C THR A 31 5.94 -11.54 12.70
N TYR A 32 4.65 -11.79 12.52
CA TYR A 32 3.65 -10.75 12.71
C TYR A 32 3.64 -10.21 14.14
N HIS A 33 3.65 -11.11 15.13
CA HIS A 33 3.68 -10.71 16.54
C HIS A 33 4.98 -9.97 16.91
N GLU A 34 6.11 -10.33 16.30
CA GLU A 34 7.35 -9.58 16.48
C GLU A 34 7.25 -8.16 15.93
N ILE A 35 6.68 -7.98 14.74
CA ILE A 35 6.43 -6.65 14.13
C ILE A 35 5.57 -5.80 15.07
N ILE A 36 4.47 -6.36 15.58
CA ILE A 36 3.57 -5.64 16.50
C ILE A 36 4.28 -5.29 17.83
N ALA A 37 5.09 -6.20 18.35
CA ALA A 37 5.87 -5.94 19.56
C ALA A 37 6.89 -4.81 19.35
N LYS A 38 7.59 -4.80 18.22
CA LYS A 38 8.50 -3.70 17.85
C LYS A 38 7.75 -2.37 17.75
N LYS A 39 6.59 -2.35 17.10
CA LYS A 39 5.77 -1.14 17.02
C LYS A 39 5.38 -0.61 18.40
N LYS A 40 4.89 -1.48 19.29
CA LYS A 40 4.55 -1.12 20.68
C LYS A 40 5.73 -0.58 21.47
N ASN A 41 6.94 -1.00 21.13
CA ASN A 41 8.19 -0.50 21.73
C ASN A 41 8.70 0.78 21.06
N GLY A 42 7.91 1.44 20.20
CA GLY A 42 8.25 2.73 19.61
C GLY A 42 9.06 2.65 18.31
N TYR A 43 9.26 1.47 17.74
CA TYR A 43 9.91 1.34 16.44
C TYR A 43 8.94 1.65 15.30
N ASN A 44 9.45 2.34 14.28
CA ASN A 44 8.69 2.59 13.05
C ASN A 44 8.64 1.34 12.18
N ILE A 45 7.48 1.04 11.66
CA ILE A 45 7.26 -0.06 10.71
C ILE A 45 7.30 0.49 9.29
N VAL A 46 8.30 0.06 8.53
CA VAL A 46 8.50 0.45 7.13
C VAL A 46 8.08 -0.71 6.23
N CYS A 47 7.01 -0.52 5.48
CA CYS A 47 6.58 -1.47 4.47
C CYS A 47 7.31 -1.20 3.16
N VAL A 48 7.94 -2.24 2.60
CA VAL A 48 8.51 -2.20 1.26
C VAL A 48 7.57 -2.94 0.31
N GLY A 49 6.90 -2.17 -0.53
CA GLY A 49 5.88 -2.66 -1.45
C GLY A 49 4.45 -2.63 -0.88
N THR A 50 3.51 -2.45 -1.78
CA THR A 50 2.08 -2.33 -1.47
C THR A 50 1.45 -3.64 -1.00
N THR A 51 1.98 -4.79 -1.45
CA THR A 51 1.53 -6.11 -0.99
C THR A 51 1.84 -6.29 0.50
N THR A 52 3.04 -5.90 0.96
CA THR A 52 3.41 -5.95 2.38
C THR A 52 2.50 -5.06 3.22
N LEU A 53 2.24 -3.84 2.77
CA LEU A 53 1.32 -2.91 3.43
C LEU A 53 -0.08 -3.53 3.58
N ARG A 54 -0.65 -4.01 2.47
CA ARG A 54 -1.99 -4.60 2.46
C ARG A 54 -2.08 -5.83 3.36
N THR A 55 -1.07 -6.69 3.34
CA THR A 55 -1.01 -7.89 4.19
C THR A 55 -1.01 -7.50 5.67
N LEU A 56 -0.14 -6.60 6.09
CA LEU A 56 -0.05 -6.21 7.50
C LEU A 56 -1.34 -5.56 8.02
N GLU A 57 -1.92 -4.64 7.26
CA GLU A 57 -3.18 -3.97 7.64
C GLU A 57 -4.36 -4.96 7.62
N HIS A 58 -4.40 -5.90 6.66
CA HIS A 58 -5.43 -6.94 6.61
C HIS A 58 -5.34 -7.89 7.81
N VAL A 59 -4.15 -8.39 8.12
CA VAL A 59 -3.93 -9.28 9.27
C VAL A 59 -4.27 -8.58 10.58
N ASN A 60 -3.92 -7.31 10.72
CA ASN A 60 -4.30 -6.53 11.90
C ASN A 60 -5.82 -6.46 12.11
N ASN A 61 -6.57 -6.39 11.02
CA ASN A 61 -8.04 -6.29 11.08
C ASN A 61 -8.74 -7.65 11.23
N THR A 62 -8.12 -8.74 10.78
CA THR A 62 -8.77 -10.07 10.68
C THR A 62 -8.19 -11.14 11.58
N SER A 63 -6.94 -10.92 12.05
CA SER A 63 -6.16 -11.93 12.78
C SER A 63 -5.97 -13.25 12.01
N THR A 64 -6.02 -13.18 10.66
CA THR A 64 -5.83 -14.33 9.78
C THR A 64 -4.49 -14.19 9.08
N PHE A 65 -3.59 -15.16 9.27
CA PHE A 65 -2.19 -15.07 8.83
C PHE A 65 -1.93 -15.63 7.43
N LYS A 66 -2.89 -16.34 6.87
CA LYS A 66 -2.82 -16.89 5.52
C LYS A 66 -4.21 -16.90 4.90
N GLY A 67 -4.29 -16.55 3.65
CA GLY A 67 -5.55 -16.57 2.91
C GLY A 67 -5.52 -15.66 1.71
N ASN A 68 -6.67 -15.09 1.44
CA ASN A 68 -6.92 -14.25 0.30
C ASN A 68 -7.47 -12.90 0.79
N THR A 69 -6.98 -11.80 0.26
CA THR A 69 -7.45 -10.46 0.64
C THR A 69 -7.90 -9.66 -0.57
N ASN A 70 -9.05 -9.05 -0.45
CA ASN A 70 -9.57 -8.03 -1.35
C ASN A 70 -9.51 -6.63 -0.72
N LEU A 71 -8.67 -6.42 0.28
CA LEU A 71 -8.54 -5.13 0.95
C LEU A 71 -8.21 -4.03 -0.06
N PHE A 72 -9.13 -3.10 -0.25
CA PHE A 72 -8.97 -1.95 -1.10
C PHE A 72 -8.72 -0.71 -0.24
N ILE A 73 -7.48 -0.23 -0.27
CA ILE A 73 -7.06 0.95 0.48
C ILE A 73 -7.37 2.19 -0.36
N THR A 74 -8.31 2.98 0.11
CA THR A 74 -8.77 4.22 -0.53
C THR A 74 -8.74 5.39 0.44
N LYS A 75 -9.07 6.59 -0.03
CA LYS A 75 -9.15 7.80 0.81
C LYS A 75 -10.02 7.56 2.05
N GLY A 76 -9.48 7.90 3.20
CA GLY A 76 -10.15 7.68 4.50
C GLY A 76 -9.82 6.37 5.19
N PHE A 77 -9.02 5.50 4.56
CA PHE A 77 -8.53 4.29 5.20
C PHE A 77 -7.67 4.63 6.43
N LYS A 78 -7.92 3.93 7.53
CA LYS A 78 -7.17 4.09 8.78
C LYS A 78 -6.06 3.07 8.85
N PHE A 79 -4.83 3.55 8.80
CA PHE A 79 -3.65 2.72 8.96
C PHE A 79 -3.34 2.53 10.44
N ASN A 80 -3.04 1.30 10.84
CA ASN A 80 -2.75 0.94 12.22
C ASN A 80 -1.32 0.43 12.40
N VAL A 81 -0.80 -0.33 11.45
CA VAL A 81 0.50 -1.01 11.59
C VAL A 81 1.63 -0.21 10.94
N ALA A 82 1.49 0.15 9.68
CA ALA A 82 2.56 0.79 8.92
C ALA A 82 2.76 2.26 9.27
N ASP A 83 4.01 2.68 9.40
CA ASP A 83 4.41 4.09 9.59
C ASP A 83 4.98 4.69 8.31
N TYR A 84 5.58 3.86 7.46
CA TYR A 84 6.13 4.27 6.17
C TYR A 84 5.84 3.22 5.09
N LEU A 85 5.68 3.69 3.87
CA LEU A 85 5.61 2.85 2.67
C LEU A 85 6.69 3.28 1.69
N ILE A 86 7.52 2.32 1.27
CA ILE A 86 8.42 2.48 0.13
C ILE A 86 7.78 1.76 -1.06
N THR A 87 7.52 2.49 -2.13
CA THR A 87 6.91 1.94 -3.34
C THR A 87 7.36 2.71 -4.58
N ASN A 88 7.15 2.12 -5.76
CA ASN A 88 7.41 2.80 -7.02
C ASN A 88 6.31 3.83 -7.34
N PHE A 89 6.58 4.67 -8.34
CA PHE A 89 5.54 5.49 -8.95
C PHE A 89 4.60 4.62 -9.80
N HIS A 90 3.30 4.75 -9.60
CA HIS A 90 2.27 3.89 -10.19
C HIS A 90 1.62 4.53 -11.42
N ALA A 91 1.07 3.68 -12.29
CA ALA A 91 0.33 4.14 -13.46
C ALA A 91 -0.96 4.88 -13.04
N PRO A 92 -1.40 5.87 -13.84
CA PRO A 92 -2.70 6.50 -13.67
C PRO A 92 -3.83 5.47 -13.66
N LYS A 93 -4.88 5.75 -12.89
CA LYS A 93 -6.07 4.88 -12.77
C LYS A 93 -5.75 3.44 -12.32
N SER A 94 -4.65 3.23 -11.58
CA SER A 94 -4.36 1.94 -10.97
C SER A 94 -4.87 1.88 -9.54
N SER A 95 -5.24 0.68 -9.08
CA SER A 95 -5.63 0.45 -7.69
C SER A 95 -4.50 0.79 -6.69
N LEU A 96 -3.25 0.77 -7.16
CA LEU A 96 -2.09 1.15 -6.34
C LEU A 96 -1.98 2.67 -6.16
N LEU A 97 -2.43 3.45 -7.12
CA LEU A 97 -2.48 4.90 -6.98
C LEU A 97 -3.51 5.33 -5.92
N SER A 98 -4.57 4.55 -5.72
CA SER A 98 -5.52 4.81 -4.63
C SER A 98 -4.87 4.71 -3.25
N ILE A 99 -3.89 3.81 -3.08
CA ILE A 99 -3.10 3.70 -1.84
C ILE A 99 -2.29 4.99 -1.61
N VAL A 100 -1.64 5.50 -2.65
CA VAL A 100 -0.90 6.77 -2.58
C VAL A 100 -1.83 7.92 -2.20
N GLN A 101 -3.02 7.97 -2.79
CA GLN A 101 -4.03 8.97 -2.45
C GLN A 101 -4.53 8.82 -1.01
N ALA A 102 -4.69 7.58 -0.52
CA ALA A 102 -5.08 7.33 0.86
C ALA A 102 -4.04 7.86 1.86
N ILE A 103 -2.75 7.72 1.54
CA ILE A 103 -1.63 8.16 2.39
C ILE A 103 -1.38 9.66 2.27
N TYR A 104 -1.32 10.19 1.06
CA TYR A 104 -0.80 11.53 0.77
C TYR A 104 -1.89 12.56 0.41
N GLY A 105 -3.15 12.11 0.36
CA GLY A 105 -4.27 12.96 -0.03
C GLY A 105 -4.14 13.49 -1.46
N ASP A 106 -4.79 14.60 -1.75
CA ASP A 106 -4.81 15.19 -3.10
C ASP A 106 -3.45 15.78 -3.54
N SER A 107 -2.50 15.92 -2.60
CA SER A 107 -1.14 16.36 -2.88
C SER A 107 -0.33 15.37 -3.74
N TRP A 108 -0.80 14.13 -3.89
CA TRP A 108 -0.16 13.15 -4.76
C TRP A 108 0.01 13.67 -6.20
N LYS A 109 -0.92 14.50 -6.68
CA LYS A 109 -0.84 15.09 -8.03
C LYS A 109 0.39 15.97 -8.19
N LYS A 110 0.71 16.79 -7.17
CA LYS A 110 1.90 17.65 -7.16
C LYS A 110 3.19 16.81 -7.12
N LEU A 111 3.21 15.73 -6.33
CA LEU A 111 4.34 14.81 -6.27
C LEU A 111 4.60 14.16 -7.63
N TYR A 112 3.55 13.70 -8.29
CA TYR A 112 3.66 13.05 -9.60
C TYR A 112 4.06 14.03 -10.72
N ALA A 113 3.57 15.26 -10.67
CA ALA A 113 4.03 16.32 -11.56
C ALA A 113 5.53 16.58 -11.37
N PHE A 114 5.98 16.73 -10.13
CA PHE A 114 7.41 16.87 -9.80
C PHE A 114 8.24 15.69 -10.33
N ALA A 115 7.76 14.46 -10.14
CA ALA A 115 8.45 13.28 -10.64
C ALA A 115 8.61 13.28 -12.15
N LEU A 116 7.57 13.68 -12.89
CA LEU A 116 7.62 13.81 -14.36
C LEU A 116 8.56 14.92 -14.80
N GLU A 117 8.52 16.09 -14.18
CA GLU A 117 9.41 17.23 -14.48
C GLU A 117 10.88 16.89 -14.22
N ASN A 118 11.18 16.00 -13.29
CA ASN A 118 12.54 15.57 -12.96
C ASN A 118 12.94 14.25 -13.65
N ASN A 119 12.20 13.83 -14.68
CA ASN A 119 12.48 12.62 -15.47
C ASN A 119 12.59 11.33 -14.62
N MET A 120 11.86 11.26 -13.51
CA MET A 120 11.80 10.05 -12.70
C MET A 120 11.09 8.93 -13.46
N LYS A 121 11.60 7.72 -13.30
CA LYS A 121 11.07 6.54 -13.96
C LYS A 121 9.93 5.94 -13.15
N PHE A 122 8.91 5.48 -13.85
CA PHE A 122 7.70 4.92 -13.26
C PHE A 122 7.70 3.38 -13.37
N LEU A 123 6.76 2.75 -12.66
CA LEU A 123 6.51 1.31 -12.63
C LEU A 123 7.61 0.50 -11.92
N SER A 124 7.56 -0.82 -12.05
CA SER A 124 8.33 -1.76 -11.24
C SER A 124 9.85 -1.66 -11.38
N PHE A 125 10.34 -1.13 -12.49
CA PHE A 125 11.76 -0.90 -12.73
C PHE A 125 12.16 0.56 -12.62
N GLY A 126 11.25 1.38 -12.11
CA GLY A 126 11.45 2.81 -11.96
C GLY A 126 11.99 3.20 -10.60
N ASP A 127 11.96 4.51 -10.38
CA ASP A 127 12.33 5.11 -9.11
C ASP A 127 11.32 4.76 -8.02
N ALA A 128 11.77 4.86 -6.79
CA ALA A 128 10.93 4.62 -5.62
C ALA A 128 10.75 5.89 -4.80
N VAL A 129 9.67 5.93 -4.07
CA VAL A 129 9.33 7.00 -3.14
C VAL A 129 8.98 6.40 -1.78
N MET A 130 9.39 7.08 -0.72
CA MET A 130 9.00 6.73 0.65
C MET A 130 7.96 7.71 1.15
N PHE A 131 6.79 7.18 1.48
CA PHE A 131 5.70 7.94 2.09
C PHE A 131 5.71 7.76 3.60
N LYS A 132 5.53 8.84 4.34
CA LYS A 132 5.17 8.77 5.76
C LYS A 132 3.67 8.61 5.87
N ILE A 133 3.24 7.58 6.58
CA ILE A 133 1.83 7.29 6.82
C ILE A 133 1.41 7.93 8.13
N LYS A 134 0.28 8.64 8.12
CA LYS A 134 -0.38 9.05 9.34
C LYS A 134 -1.23 7.87 9.81
N ASN A 135 -0.82 7.22 10.88
CA ASN A 135 -1.57 6.12 11.47
C ASN A 135 -2.18 6.50 12.82
N ASP A 136 -3.24 5.82 13.18
CA ASP A 136 -3.94 6.03 14.46
C ASP A 136 -3.32 5.19 15.59
N GLY A 137 -2.31 4.38 15.28
CA GLY A 137 -1.58 3.52 16.20
C GLY A 137 -2.33 2.24 16.58
N ILE A 138 -1.64 1.37 17.24
CA ILE A 138 -2.16 0.17 17.88
C ILE A 138 -2.17 0.37 19.39
#